data_8340a20547dc45310dac452cddc956f8
#
_entry.id   8340a20547dc45310dac452cddc956f8
#
_cell.length_a   1.000
_cell.length_b   1.000
_cell.length_c   1.000
_cell.angle_alpha   90.00
_cell.angle_beta   90.00
_cell.angle_gamma   90.00
#
_symmetry.space_group_name_H-M   'P 1'
#
loop_
_entity.id
_entity.type
_entity.pdbx_description
1 polymer ?
#
loop_
_entity_poly.entity_id
_entity_poly.type
_entity_poly.pdbx_seq_one_letter_code
_entity_poly.pdbx_strand_id
1 'polypeptide(L)'
;MIFGIGTDIVEIKRIKDIASLDKFASKILSKNEKDFYNSLTDTKQIRYISKQFAGKEAISKALGTGIGNDAQFKNIEILRDEQGAPVFNALNKLENAISLLGITKTHVSLADERNYAIAIAVSYTHLTLPTKNE
;
A
#
# COMPACT_ATOMS: atom_id res chain seq x y z
N MET A 1 -18.49 2.69 -7.61
CA MET A 1 -18.05 1.88 -8.78
C MET A 1 -16.57 1.58 -8.64
N ILE A 2 -16.19 0.35 -8.93
CA ILE A 2 -14.77 -0.04 -8.88
C ILE A 2 -14.01 0.68 -9.99
N PHE A 3 -12.94 1.37 -9.62
CA PHE A 3 -12.03 2.01 -10.57
C PHE A 3 -10.93 1.05 -11.00
N GLY A 4 -10.33 0.34 -10.05
CA GLY A 4 -9.24 -0.58 -10.34
C GLY A 4 -9.01 -1.60 -9.26
N ILE A 5 -8.31 -2.66 -9.63
CA ILE A 5 -7.96 -3.76 -8.76
C ILE A 5 -6.46 -4.01 -8.92
N GLY A 6 -5.78 -4.27 -7.82
CA GLY A 6 -4.37 -4.61 -7.84
C GLY A 6 -4.07 -5.78 -6.94
N THR A 7 -3.15 -6.62 -7.38
CA THR A 7 -2.62 -7.70 -6.56
C THR A 7 -1.10 -7.71 -6.70
N ASP A 8 -0.44 -8.17 -5.66
CA ASP A 8 0.99 -8.38 -5.71
C ASP A 8 1.38 -9.52 -4.77
N ILE A 9 2.43 -10.22 -5.11
CA ILE A 9 2.97 -11.30 -4.31
C ILE A 9 4.48 -11.13 -4.24
N VAL A 10 5.04 -11.29 -3.05
CA VAL A 10 6.47 -11.12 -2.79
C VAL A 10 6.99 -12.34 -2.07
N GLU A 11 8.07 -12.91 -2.59
CA GLU A 11 8.78 -13.97 -1.87
C GLU A 11 9.58 -13.32 -0.74
N ILE A 12 9.30 -13.73 0.49
CA ILE A 12 9.92 -13.14 1.68
C ILE A 12 11.43 -13.29 1.67
N LYS A 13 11.93 -14.40 1.12
CA LYS A 13 13.38 -14.64 1.00
C LYS A 13 14.07 -13.55 0.19
N ARG A 14 13.42 -13.01 -0.84
CA ARG A 14 14.00 -11.93 -1.65
C ARG A 14 14.22 -10.68 -0.81
N ILE A 15 13.30 -10.39 0.09
CA ILE A 15 13.43 -9.24 1.00
C ILE A 15 14.51 -9.52 2.04
N LYS A 16 14.54 -10.75 2.58
CA LYS A 16 15.56 -11.16 3.54
C LYS A 16 16.98 -11.06 2.98
N ASP A 17 17.14 -11.36 1.71
CA ASP A 17 18.46 -11.40 1.05
C ASP A 17 18.93 -10.02 0.56
N ILE A 18 18.15 -8.95 0.75
CA ILE A 18 18.56 -7.59 0.39
C ILE A 18 19.77 -7.21 1.24
N ALA A 19 20.78 -6.61 0.58
CA ALA A 19 22.07 -6.29 1.22
C ALA A 19 21.92 -5.35 2.42
N SER A 20 20.99 -4.41 2.37
CA SER A 20 20.69 -3.53 3.50
C SER A 20 19.17 -3.32 3.59
N LEU A 21 18.55 -4.02 4.54
CA LEU A 21 17.13 -3.90 4.78
C LEU A 21 16.76 -2.48 5.21
N ASP A 22 17.60 -1.84 6.05
CA ASP A 22 17.34 -0.48 6.51
C ASP A 22 17.36 0.53 5.38
N LYS A 23 18.27 0.39 4.42
CA LYS A 23 18.29 1.26 3.24
C LYS A 23 17.07 1.05 2.38
N PHE A 24 16.66 -0.19 2.18
CA PHE A 24 15.45 -0.51 1.45
C PHE A 24 14.22 0.05 2.14
N ALA A 25 14.13 -0.14 3.46
CA ALA A 25 13.05 0.42 4.28
C ALA A 25 12.98 1.93 4.12
N SER A 26 14.12 2.62 4.16
CA SER A 26 14.17 4.07 4.00
C SER A 26 13.72 4.53 2.61
N LYS A 27 13.84 3.68 1.61
CA LYS A 27 13.37 4.00 0.26
C LYS A 27 11.87 3.88 0.09
N ILE A 28 11.25 2.89 0.76
CA ILE A 28 9.85 2.59 0.48
C ILE A 28 8.88 3.01 1.57
N LEU A 29 9.36 3.26 2.78
CA LEU A 29 8.48 3.58 3.91
C LEU A 29 8.32 5.08 4.12
N SER A 30 7.10 5.50 4.45
CA SER A 30 6.84 6.84 4.95
C SER A 30 7.45 6.99 6.35
N LYS A 31 7.47 8.21 6.87
CA LYS A 31 7.99 8.46 8.21
C LYS A 31 7.28 7.63 9.27
N ASN A 32 5.96 7.58 9.24
CA ASN A 32 5.19 6.83 10.23
C ASN A 32 5.43 5.32 10.11
N GLU A 33 5.51 4.81 8.89
CA GLU A 33 5.83 3.41 8.66
C GLU A 33 7.23 3.08 9.15
N LYS A 34 8.20 3.98 8.91
CA LYS A 34 9.58 3.77 9.34
C LYS A 34 9.71 3.74 10.85
N ASP A 35 8.96 4.59 11.53
CA ASP A 35 8.92 4.59 13.00
C ASP A 35 8.43 3.26 13.54
N PHE A 36 7.38 2.71 12.93
CA PHE A 36 6.87 1.39 13.31
C PHE A 36 7.89 0.29 13.01
N TYR A 37 8.49 0.32 11.83
CA TYR A 37 9.54 -0.61 11.41
C TYR A 37 10.68 -0.64 12.43
N ASN A 38 11.12 0.53 12.89
CA ASN A 38 12.21 0.65 13.84
C ASN A 38 11.88 0.03 15.20
N SER A 39 10.61 -0.13 15.53
CA SER A 39 10.18 -0.73 16.79
C SER A 39 10.16 -2.27 16.74
N LEU A 40 10.32 -2.86 15.56
CA LEU A 40 10.20 -4.30 15.37
C LEU A 40 11.54 -5.01 15.48
N THR A 41 11.50 -6.29 15.86
CA THR A 41 12.67 -7.18 15.81
C THR A 41 12.95 -7.61 14.37
N ASP A 42 14.16 -8.12 14.11
CA ASP A 42 14.63 -8.43 12.75
C ASP A 42 13.66 -9.28 11.93
N THR A 43 13.19 -10.39 12.51
CA THR A 43 12.27 -11.30 11.82
C THR A 43 10.96 -10.61 11.47
N LYS A 44 10.45 -9.81 12.40
CA LYS A 44 9.21 -9.06 12.19
C LYS A 44 9.41 -7.92 11.19
N GLN A 45 10.60 -7.32 11.17
CA GLN A 45 10.93 -6.28 10.19
C GLN A 45 10.86 -6.82 8.77
N ILE A 46 11.42 -8.00 8.53
CA ILE A 46 11.41 -8.62 7.20
C ILE A 46 9.97 -8.86 6.74
N ARG A 47 9.12 -9.40 7.60
CA ARG A 47 7.73 -9.67 7.28
C ARG A 47 6.93 -8.38 7.06
N TYR A 48 7.18 -7.39 7.89
CA TYR A 48 6.53 -6.09 7.76
C TYR A 48 6.86 -5.44 6.42
N ILE A 49 8.15 -5.37 6.07
CA ILE A 49 8.60 -4.80 4.79
C ILE A 49 8.00 -5.56 3.61
N SER A 50 7.96 -6.89 3.69
CA SER A 50 7.41 -7.72 2.62
C SER A 50 5.94 -7.39 2.36
N LYS A 51 5.15 -7.25 3.42
CA LYS A 51 3.74 -6.90 3.30
C LYS A 51 3.55 -5.45 2.85
N GLN A 52 4.34 -4.52 3.37
CA GLN A 52 4.26 -3.12 2.95
C GLN A 52 4.61 -2.97 1.47
N PHE A 53 5.66 -3.65 1.04
CA PHE A 53 6.07 -3.62 -0.37
C PHE A 53 4.96 -4.17 -1.28
N ALA A 54 4.46 -5.35 -0.96
CA ALA A 54 3.36 -5.95 -1.73
C ALA A 54 2.12 -5.06 -1.72
N GLY A 55 1.79 -4.48 -0.57
CA GLY A 55 0.63 -3.60 -0.43
C GLY A 55 0.75 -2.34 -1.27
N LYS A 56 1.91 -1.71 -1.28
CA LYS A 56 2.13 -0.48 -2.07
C LYS A 56 2.06 -0.78 -3.56
N GLU A 57 2.64 -1.89 -4.01
CA GLU A 57 2.54 -2.33 -5.40
C GLU A 57 1.09 -2.60 -5.80
N ALA A 58 0.34 -3.33 -4.96
CA ALA A 58 -1.06 -3.64 -5.23
C ALA A 58 -1.91 -2.36 -5.30
N ILE A 59 -1.70 -1.44 -4.38
CA ILE A 59 -2.40 -0.16 -4.37
C ILE A 59 -2.09 0.62 -5.66
N SER A 60 -0.83 0.70 -6.06
CA SER A 60 -0.45 1.42 -7.28
C SER A 60 -1.15 0.86 -8.52
N LYS A 61 -1.33 -0.45 -8.58
CA LYS A 61 -2.07 -1.10 -9.65
C LYS A 61 -3.55 -0.75 -9.60
N ALA A 62 -4.13 -0.75 -8.39
CA ALA A 62 -5.54 -0.39 -8.20
C ALA A 62 -5.81 1.08 -8.54
N LEU A 63 -4.83 1.95 -8.35
CA LEU A 63 -4.93 3.35 -8.75
C LEU A 63 -4.71 3.54 -10.26
N GLY A 64 -4.20 2.53 -10.94
CA GLY A 64 -3.90 2.61 -12.36
C GLY A 64 -2.63 3.36 -12.70
N THR A 65 -1.85 3.74 -11.70
CA THR A 65 -0.65 4.55 -11.88
C THR A 65 0.63 3.72 -12.00
N GLY A 66 0.67 2.55 -11.36
CA GLY A 66 1.91 1.89 -11.06
C GLY A 66 2.74 2.74 -10.09
N ILE A 67 3.90 2.23 -9.68
CA ILE A 67 4.83 2.99 -8.84
C ILE A 67 5.58 4.00 -9.72
N GLY A 68 5.66 5.23 -9.27
CA GLY A 68 6.39 6.29 -9.96
C GLY A 68 5.63 7.60 -9.93
N ASN A 69 6.25 8.67 -10.42
CA ASN A 69 5.67 10.02 -10.43
C ASN A 69 5.09 10.39 -9.06
N ASP A 70 3.79 10.69 -8.99
CA ASP A 70 3.14 11.05 -7.73
C ASP A 70 2.90 9.83 -6.84
N ALA A 71 2.86 8.62 -7.42
CA ALA A 71 2.66 7.36 -6.70
C ALA A 71 4.00 6.72 -6.31
N GLN A 72 4.87 7.49 -5.68
CA GLN A 72 6.11 6.98 -5.12
C GLN A 72 5.78 6.08 -3.92
N PHE A 73 6.66 5.12 -3.63
CA PHE A 73 6.44 4.23 -2.47
C PHE A 73 6.13 5.00 -1.19
N LYS A 74 6.88 6.05 -0.90
CA LYS A 74 6.70 6.82 0.34
C LYS A 74 5.38 7.57 0.41
N ASN A 75 4.75 7.83 -0.73
CA ASN A 75 3.47 8.52 -0.79
C ASN A 75 2.28 7.58 -0.62
N ILE A 76 2.52 6.27 -0.72
CA ILE A 76 1.52 5.23 -0.50
C ILE A 76 1.73 4.70 0.92
N GLU A 77 1.11 5.34 1.89
CA GLU A 77 1.29 4.94 3.28
C GLU A 77 0.23 3.92 3.68
N ILE A 78 0.66 2.84 4.33
CA ILE A 78 -0.25 1.82 4.86
C ILE A 78 -0.03 1.74 6.36
N LEU A 79 -1.01 2.20 7.11
CA LEU A 79 -1.01 2.12 8.57
C LEU A 79 -2.03 1.07 9.01
N ARG A 80 -2.15 0.87 10.31
CA ARG A 80 -3.12 -0.06 10.89
C ARG A 80 -4.12 0.73 11.72
N ASP A 81 -5.38 0.36 11.62
CA ASP A 81 -6.40 0.94 12.51
C ASP A 81 -6.40 0.23 13.86
N GLU A 82 -7.34 0.59 14.72
CA GLU A 82 -7.45 0.04 16.08
C GLU A 82 -7.67 -1.47 16.10
N GLN A 83 -8.31 -2.02 15.06
CA GLN A 83 -8.53 -3.46 14.93
C GLN A 83 -7.39 -4.17 14.21
N GLY A 84 -6.35 -3.45 13.83
CA GLY A 84 -5.20 -4.00 13.12
C GLY A 84 -5.38 -4.13 11.61
N ALA A 85 -6.47 -3.61 11.06
CA ALA A 85 -6.70 -3.66 9.62
C ALA A 85 -5.82 -2.63 8.89
N PRO A 86 -5.30 -2.96 7.70
CA PRO A 86 -4.50 -2.01 6.94
C PRO A 86 -5.37 -0.88 6.38
N VAL A 87 -4.84 0.34 6.47
CA VAL A 87 -5.50 1.54 5.99
C VAL A 87 -4.53 2.30 5.09
N PHE A 88 -4.96 2.59 3.87
CA PHE A 88 -4.17 3.37 2.92
C PHE A 88 -4.38 4.86 3.13
N ASN A 89 -3.27 5.59 3.19
CA ASN A 89 -3.26 7.05 3.19
C ASN A 89 -2.41 7.54 2.03
N ALA A 90 -2.98 8.38 1.18
CA ALA A 90 -2.22 9.02 0.11
C ALA A 90 -1.54 10.27 0.67
N LEU A 91 -0.23 10.35 0.50
CA LEU A 91 0.57 11.46 1.02
C LEU A 91 1.06 12.36 -0.11
N ASN A 92 1.32 13.62 0.25
CA ASN A 92 1.92 14.60 -0.66
C ASN A 92 1.12 14.74 -1.95
N LYS A 93 1.78 14.76 -3.09
CA LYS A 93 1.13 14.95 -4.39
C LYS A 93 0.17 13.82 -4.77
N LEU A 94 0.32 12.64 -4.17
CA LEU A 94 -0.56 11.52 -4.48
C LEU A 94 -2.00 11.79 -4.07
N GLU A 95 -2.21 12.47 -2.96
CA GLU A 95 -3.56 12.83 -2.50
C GLU A 95 -4.32 13.59 -3.58
N ASN A 96 -3.70 14.60 -4.15
CA ASN A 96 -4.31 15.38 -5.21
C ASN A 96 -4.48 14.57 -6.51
N ALA A 97 -3.48 13.76 -6.84
CA ALA A 97 -3.51 12.95 -8.07
C ALA A 97 -4.68 11.97 -8.07
N ILE A 98 -4.93 11.27 -6.96
CA ILE A 98 -6.04 10.33 -6.89
C ILE A 98 -7.39 11.04 -6.88
N SER A 99 -7.45 12.23 -6.29
CA SER A 99 -8.65 13.06 -6.33
C SER A 99 -9.00 13.46 -7.75
N LEU A 100 -8.00 13.84 -8.55
CA LEU A 100 -8.20 14.18 -9.96
C LEU A 100 -8.67 13.01 -10.79
N LEU A 101 -8.31 11.78 -10.41
CA LEU A 101 -8.79 10.56 -11.07
C LEU A 101 -10.23 10.21 -10.67
N GLY A 102 -10.81 10.92 -9.70
CA GLY A 102 -12.14 10.63 -9.21
C GLY A 102 -12.19 9.48 -8.21
N ILE A 103 -11.03 9.02 -7.74
CA ILE A 103 -10.97 7.94 -6.76
C ILE A 103 -11.29 8.52 -5.38
N THR A 104 -12.28 7.96 -4.71
CA THR A 104 -12.73 8.43 -3.41
C THR A 104 -12.30 7.52 -2.27
N LYS A 105 -12.06 6.24 -2.56
CA LYS A 105 -11.69 5.28 -1.53
C LYS A 105 -10.86 4.16 -2.14
N THR A 106 -9.89 3.68 -1.36
CA THR A 106 -9.07 2.52 -1.75
C THR A 106 -8.94 1.62 -0.53
N HIS A 107 -9.29 0.36 -0.71
CA HIS A 107 -9.12 -0.67 0.31
C HIS A 107 -7.93 -1.53 -0.03
N VAL A 108 -7.24 -2.00 1.00
CA VAL A 108 -6.11 -2.91 0.84
C VAL A 108 -6.23 -4.03 1.87
N SER A 109 -5.85 -5.23 1.47
CA SER A 109 -5.76 -6.38 2.35
C SER A 109 -4.38 -7.00 2.20
N LEU A 110 -3.79 -7.37 3.30
CA LEU A 110 -2.43 -7.93 3.35
C LEU A 110 -2.48 -9.28 4.04
N ALA A 111 -1.71 -10.23 3.54
CA ALA A 111 -1.57 -11.53 4.15
C ALA A 111 -0.16 -12.05 3.94
N ASP A 112 0.31 -12.88 4.85
CA ASP A 112 1.59 -13.55 4.68
C ASP A 112 1.49 -14.98 5.20
N GLU A 113 2.29 -15.83 4.62
CA GLU A 113 2.52 -17.19 5.09
C GLU A 113 4.03 -17.37 5.22
N ARG A 114 4.52 -18.60 5.35
CA ARG A 114 5.94 -18.84 5.60
C ARG A 114 6.85 -18.20 4.54
N ASN A 115 6.47 -18.31 3.27
CA ASN A 115 7.37 -17.97 2.15
C ASN A 115 6.95 -16.73 1.39
N TYR A 116 5.70 -16.33 1.47
CA TYR A 116 5.17 -15.25 0.63
C TYR A 116 4.34 -14.26 1.41
N ALA A 117 4.43 -13.00 0.99
CA ALA A 117 3.48 -11.96 1.37
C ALA A 117 2.63 -11.63 0.15
N ILE A 118 1.36 -11.41 0.36
CA ILE A 118 0.42 -11.10 -0.72
C ILE A 118 -0.42 -9.90 -0.33
N ALA A 119 -0.80 -9.12 -1.34
CA ALA A 119 -1.68 -7.98 -1.15
C ALA A 119 -2.72 -7.93 -2.25
N ILE A 120 -3.91 -7.44 -1.89
CA ILE A 120 -4.94 -7.09 -2.86
C ILE A 120 -5.45 -5.70 -2.52
N ALA A 121 -5.70 -4.89 -3.53
CA ALA A 121 -6.24 -3.56 -3.36
C ALA A 121 -7.37 -3.31 -4.34
N VAL A 122 -8.36 -2.53 -3.89
CA VAL A 122 -9.50 -2.15 -4.73
C VAL A 122 -9.75 -0.67 -4.54
N SER A 123 -9.79 0.10 -5.63
CA SER A 123 -10.11 1.51 -5.60
C SER A 123 -11.49 1.76 -6.18
N TYR A 124 -12.16 2.76 -5.64
CA TYR A 124 -13.53 3.10 -6.01
C TYR A 124 -13.63 4.56 -6.45
N THR A 125 -14.43 4.79 -7.48
CA THR A 125 -14.86 6.14 -7.80
C THR A 125 -16.14 6.46 -7.05
N HIS A 126 -16.49 7.72 -7.10
CA HIS A 126 -17.73 8.18 -6.50
C HIS A 126 -18.93 7.46 -7.14
N LEU A 127 -19.75 6.86 -6.30
CA LEU A 127 -20.98 6.24 -6.77
C LEU A 127 -22.00 7.34 -6.95
N THR A 128 -22.33 7.66 -8.21
CA THR A 128 -23.40 8.60 -8.49
C THR A 128 -24.71 7.86 -8.38
N LEU A 129 -25.42 8.12 -7.29
CA LEU A 129 -26.75 7.55 -7.14
C LEU A 129 -27.72 8.33 -8.06
N PRO A 130 -28.65 7.63 -8.71
CA PRO A 130 -29.71 8.33 -9.44
C PRO A 130 -30.45 9.22 -8.49
N THR A 131 -30.78 10.43 -8.94
CA THR A 131 -31.63 11.30 -8.14
C THR A 131 -33.05 10.74 -8.20
N LYS A 132 -33.89 11.21 -7.28
CA LYS A 132 -35.30 10.82 -7.27
C LYS A 132 -36.00 11.03 -8.60
N ASN A 133 -35.53 11.97 -9.38
CA ASN A 133 -36.13 12.35 -10.64
C ASN A 133 -35.53 11.65 -11.86
N GLU A 134 -34.67 10.71 -11.64
CA GLU A 134 -34.02 9.96 -12.70
C GLU A 134 -34.56 8.57 -12.82
#